data_304402df79d5bfd51d7ba64e0d24a4d3
#
_entry.id   304402df79d5bfd51d7ba64e0d24a4d3
#
_cell.length_a   1.000
_cell.length_b   1.000
_cell.length_c   1.000
_cell.angle_alpha   90.00
_cell.angle_beta   90.00
_cell.angle_gamma   90.00
#
_symmetry.space_group_name_H-M   'P 1'
#
loop_
_entity.id
_entity.type
_entity.pdbx_description
1 polymer ?
#
loop_
_entity_poly.entity_id
_entity_poly.type
_entity_poly.pdbx_seq_one_letter_code
_entity_poly.pdbx_strand_id
1 'polypeptide(L)'
;MGTWSASIFGNDTSLDTKDEFFERYNQGEEPEDIKKDLLLDIDDEDRFNVMFALAQCMWEVGQLDESFLSDIEKVIESKEDLAVLEELGADKSFIKQRTAHLEKFLKKISVKKEKPKKRVAPPIPVDSKYRNGAVMVFQYEDGRYGALIAVDSKFYDKETFYSYVQTDIKMSRKPSIDDVRKARIIDPSFHSKQYNSFRDPAYYYSFVYCVSGYLKSTGTKRFEKYNDSFFEVIGYLSDWGDCCSGTFDCFDYYRQKTSDEFKITAKEELTKRFNTNVRTKMTVDKIDKEFSCRI
;
A
#
# COMPACT_ATOMS: atom_id res chain seq x y z
N MET A 1 5.38 21.42 2.65
CA MET A 1 5.99 20.11 2.32
C MET A 1 7.38 20.02 2.94
N GLY A 2 7.80 18.84 3.40
CA GLY A 2 9.04 18.70 4.15
C GLY A 2 10.26 18.51 3.27
N THR A 3 11.29 19.34 3.47
CA THR A 3 12.64 19.13 2.91
C THR A 3 13.53 18.60 4.02
N TRP A 4 14.06 17.39 3.86
CA TRP A 4 14.91 16.73 4.86
C TRP A 4 16.38 16.58 4.44
N SER A 5 16.71 16.81 3.18
CA SER A 5 18.11 16.83 2.72
C SER A 5 18.31 17.71 1.49
N ALA A 6 19.56 18.09 1.24
CA ALA A 6 19.96 18.90 0.10
C ALA A 6 20.10 18.13 -1.23
N SER A 7 19.84 16.82 -1.25
CA SER A 7 19.89 15.98 -2.46
C SER A 7 18.70 16.25 -3.40
N ILE A 8 18.79 15.81 -4.67
CA ILE A 8 17.69 15.97 -5.66
C ILE A 8 16.38 15.35 -5.13
N PHE A 9 16.43 14.19 -4.54
CA PHE A 9 15.27 13.50 -3.95
C PHE A 9 15.20 13.68 -2.43
N GLY A 10 15.56 14.87 -1.94
CA GLY A 10 15.59 15.21 -0.52
C GLY A 10 14.34 15.93 -0.01
N ASN A 11 13.23 15.85 -0.73
CA ASN A 11 11.94 16.46 -0.39
C ASN A 11 10.78 15.63 -0.96
N ASP A 12 9.57 15.84 -0.42
CA ASP A 12 8.35 15.13 -0.83
C ASP A 12 8.07 15.31 -2.34
N THR A 13 8.06 16.55 -2.82
CA THR A 13 7.74 16.90 -4.22
C THR A 13 8.60 16.13 -5.22
N SER A 14 9.93 16.07 -4.99
CA SER A 14 10.83 15.34 -5.89
C SER A 14 10.61 13.83 -5.86
N LEU A 15 10.24 13.26 -4.70
CA LEU A 15 9.92 11.83 -4.61
C LEU A 15 8.60 11.51 -5.29
N ASP A 16 7.56 12.30 -5.04
CA ASP A 16 6.25 12.14 -5.67
C ASP A 16 6.36 12.23 -7.20
N THR A 17 7.09 13.24 -7.70
CA THR A 17 7.41 13.39 -9.13
C THR A 17 8.09 12.15 -9.71
N LYS A 18 9.07 11.62 -9.00
CA LYS A 18 9.80 10.41 -9.43
C LYS A 18 8.89 9.19 -9.46
N ASP A 19 8.08 9.01 -8.43
CA ASP A 19 7.22 7.84 -8.30
C ASP A 19 6.11 7.88 -9.34
N GLU A 20 5.49 9.04 -9.57
CA GLU A 20 4.50 9.23 -10.65
C GLU A 20 5.13 9.03 -12.04
N PHE A 21 6.32 9.59 -12.29
CA PHE A 21 7.02 9.39 -13.56
C PHE A 21 7.24 7.89 -13.84
N PHE A 22 7.76 7.13 -12.89
CA PHE A 22 8.03 5.71 -13.11
C PHE A 22 6.78 4.86 -13.13
N GLU A 23 5.73 5.22 -12.43
CA GLU A 23 4.43 4.55 -12.53
C GLU A 23 3.88 4.68 -13.95
N ARG A 24 3.74 5.89 -14.47
CA ARG A 24 3.25 6.18 -15.83
C ARG A 24 4.17 5.58 -16.91
N TYR A 25 5.49 5.70 -16.74
CA TYR A 25 6.48 5.08 -17.62
C TYR A 25 6.29 3.56 -17.71
N ASN A 26 6.09 2.90 -16.57
CA ASN A 26 5.89 1.45 -16.52
C ASN A 26 4.52 1.01 -17.08
N GLN A 27 3.51 1.88 -17.06
CA GLN A 27 2.21 1.68 -17.69
C GLN A 27 2.26 1.82 -19.22
N GLY A 28 3.37 2.30 -19.77
CA GLY A 28 3.58 2.37 -21.22
C GLY A 28 3.58 3.76 -21.80
N GLU A 29 3.38 4.81 -20.99
CA GLU A 29 3.37 6.20 -21.44
C GLU A 29 4.77 6.66 -21.87
N GLU A 30 4.83 7.57 -22.84
CA GLU A 30 6.10 8.06 -23.33
C GLU A 30 6.70 9.10 -22.37
N PRO A 31 8.02 9.00 -22.07
CA PRO A 31 8.68 9.87 -21.09
C PRO A 31 8.50 11.37 -21.37
N GLU A 32 8.42 11.76 -22.64
CA GLU A 32 8.23 13.15 -23.04
C GLU A 32 6.83 13.68 -22.69
N ASP A 33 5.80 12.85 -22.85
CA ASP A 33 4.42 13.20 -22.49
C ASP A 33 4.28 13.33 -20.97
N ILE A 34 4.87 12.41 -20.23
CA ILE A 34 4.91 12.46 -18.75
C ILE A 34 5.60 13.74 -18.27
N LYS A 35 6.78 14.07 -18.85
CA LYS A 35 7.52 15.29 -18.53
C LYS A 35 6.67 16.53 -18.77
N LYS A 36 6.02 16.60 -19.93
CA LYS A 36 5.19 17.75 -20.31
C LYS A 36 4.04 17.95 -19.33
N ASP A 37 3.33 16.89 -18.98
CA ASP A 37 2.19 16.98 -18.08
C ASP A 37 2.62 17.38 -16.66
N LEU A 38 3.70 16.77 -16.13
CA LEU A 38 4.20 17.08 -14.80
C LEU A 38 4.83 18.49 -14.68
N LEU A 39 5.10 19.15 -15.80
CA LEU A 39 5.56 20.55 -15.83
C LEU A 39 4.43 21.57 -16.01
N LEU A 40 3.18 21.15 -16.28
CA LEU A 40 2.07 22.07 -16.57
C LEU A 40 1.44 22.73 -15.34
N ASP A 41 1.32 21.99 -14.23
CA ASP A 41 0.58 22.42 -13.03
C ASP A 41 1.50 22.46 -11.80
N ILE A 42 2.56 23.27 -11.84
CA ILE A 42 3.53 23.33 -10.75
C ILE A 42 3.49 24.68 -10.09
N ASP A 43 3.41 24.70 -8.77
CA ASP A 43 3.63 25.91 -7.96
C ASP A 43 5.06 26.40 -8.13
N ASP A 44 5.25 27.73 -8.21
CA ASP A 44 6.57 28.35 -8.43
C ASP A 44 7.62 27.89 -7.42
N GLU A 45 7.25 27.65 -6.16
CA GLU A 45 8.12 27.18 -5.09
C GLU A 45 8.67 25.77 -5.32
N ASP A 46 7.89 24.90 -5.96
CA ASP A 46 8.24 23.50 -6.20
C ASP A 46 8.84 23.25 -7.58
N ARG A 47 8.80 24.24 -8.47
CA ARG A 47 9.19 24.13 -9.87
C ARG A 47 10.57 23.49 -10.06
N PHE A 48 11.57 23.94 -9.33
CA PHE A 48 12.94 23.42 -9.50
C PHE A 48 13.08 21.99 -8.96
N ASN A 49 12.35 21.64 -7.90
CA ASN A 49 12.33 20.29 -7.38
C ASN A 49 11.77 19.30 -8.41
N VAL A 50 10.67 19.66 -9.07
CA VAL A 50 10.06 18.87 -10.14
C VAL A 50 10.99 18.79 -11.36
N MET A 51 11.55 19.93 -11.81
CA MET A 51 12.46 19.96 -12.97
C MET A 51 13.68 19.04 -12.77
N PHE A 52 14.34 19.12 -11.61
CA PHE A 52 15.50 18.27 -11.33
C PHE A 52 15.13 16.78 -11.18
N ALA A 53 13.99 16.48 -10.56
CA ALA A 53 13.50 15.12 -10.45
C ALA A 53 13.20 14.51 -11.82
N LEU A 54 12.51 15.27 -12.70
CA LEU A 54 12.22 14.85 -14.08
C LEU A 54 13.50 14.65 -14.90
N ALA A 55 14.44 15.58 -14.83
CA ALA A 55 15.72 15.45 -15.54
C ALA A 55 16.47 14.18 -15.12
N GLN A 56 16.47 13.86 -13.82
CA GLN A 56 17.04 12.62 -13.31
C GLN A 56 16.29 11.37 -13.84
N CYS A 57 14.96 11.40 -13.84
CA CYS A 57 14.13 10.30 -14.33
C CYS A 57 14.31 10.08 -15.84
N MET A 58 14.27 11.15 -16.63
CA MET A 58 14.52 11.14 -18.07
C MET A 58 15.90 10.60 -18.39
N TRP A 59 16.93 11.03 -17.64
CA TRP A 59 18.27 10.49 -17.77
C TRP A 59 18.31 8.99 -17.44
N GLU A 60 17.62 8.55 -16.36
CA GLU A 60 17.60 7.14 -15.97
C GLU A 60 17.02 6.24 -17.07
N VAL A 61 16.01 6.70 -17.79
CA VAL A 61 15.41 5.97 -18.91
C VAL A 61 16.10 6.23 -20.26
N GLY A 62 17.14 7.08 -20.27
CA GLY A 62 17.95 7.40 -21.47
C GLY A 62 17.24 8.29 -22.47
N GLN A 63 16.25 9.09 -22.04
CA GLN A 63 15.41 9.96 -22.85
C GLN A 63 15.58 11.45 -22.50
N LEU A 64 16.60 11.81 -21.71
CA LEU A 64 16.91 13.22 -21.45
C LEU A 64 17.42 13.87 -22.73
N ASP A 65 16.64 14.81 -23.26
CA ASP A 65 16.98 15.56 -24.46
C ASP A 65 17.90 16.76 -24.16
N GLU A 66 18.59 17.25 -25.20
CA GLU A 66 19.55 18.36 -25.08
C GLU A 66 18.88 19.68 -24.67
N SER A 67 17.64 19.93 -25.08
CA SER A 67 16.91 21.14 -24.73
C SER A 67 16.62 21.20 -23.23
N PHE A 68 16.07 20.10 -22.70
CA PHE A 68 15.75 20.04 -21.26
C PHE A 68 17.02 20.03 -20.40
N LEU A 69 18.09 19.36 -20.84
CA LEU A 69 19.38 19.43 -20.18
C LEU A 69 19.90 20.88 -20.14
N SER A 70 19.82 21.62 -21.26
CA SER A 70 20.23 23.03 -21.32
C SER A 70 19.41 23.92 -20.36
N ASP A 71 18.13 23.66 -20.20
CA ASP A 71 17.30 24.40 -19.23
C ASP A 71 17.71 24.11 -17.78
N ILE A 72 18.02 22.85 -17.46
CA ILE A 72 18.59 22.49 -16.16
C ILE A 72 19.94 23.17 -15.89
N GLU A 73 20.83 23.22 -16.90
CA GLU A 73 22.12 23.92 -16.82
C GLU A 73 21.93 25.40 -16.50
N LYS A 74 21.04 26.09 -17.21
CA LYS A 74 20.72 27.50 -16.98
C LYS A 74 20.24 27.76 -15.55
N VAL A 75 19.31 26.95 -15.03
CA VAL A 75 18.79 27.06 -13.67
C VAL A 75 19.91 26.91 -12.64
N ILE A 76 20.80 25.94 -12.83
CA ILE A 76 21.92 25.72 -11.91
C ILE A 76 22.95 26.85 -11.98
N GLU A 77 23.26 27.35 -13.18
CA GLU A 77 24.21 28.44 -13.41
C GLU A 77 23.69 29.77 -12.86
N SER A 78 22.40 30.08 -13.07
CA SER A 78 21.76 31.30 -12.55
C SER A 78 21.56 31.27 -11.04
N LYS A 79 21.61 30.07 -10.42
CA LYS A 79 21.36 29.83 -8.98
C LYS A 79 19.94 30.19 -8.53
N GLU A 80 18.96 30.14 -9.44
CA GLU A 80 17.57 30.43 -9.12
C GLU A 80 17.00 29.48 -8.06
N ASP A 81 17.31 28.17 -8.14
CA ASP A 81 16.95 27.20 -7.09
C ASP A 81 17.48 27.60 -5.71
N LEU A 82 18.71 28.07 -5.62
CA LEU A 82 19.32 28.49 -4.37
C LEU A 82 18.69 29.75 -3.81
N ALA A 83 18.31 30.70 -4.68
CA ALA A 83 17.65 31.93 -4.27
C ALA A 83 16.28 31.64 -3.66
N VAL A 84 15.48 30.76 -4.27
CA VAL A 84 14.18 30.31 -3.71
C VAL A 84 14.38 29.65 -2.36
N LEU A 85 15.38 28.77 -2.20
CA LEU A 85 15.65 28.11 -0.93
C LEU A 85 16.09 29.09 0.16
N GLU A 86 16.86 30.15 -0.18
CA GLU A 86 17.23 31.20 0.75
C GLU A 86 16.01 32.03 1.20
N GLU A 87 15.09 32.35 0.29
CA GLU A 87 13.82 33.02 0.60
C GLU A 87 12.94 32.19 1.52
N LEU A 88 12.95 30.85 1.36
CA LEU A 88 12.26 29.91 2.21
C LEU A 88 12.98 29.67 3.57
N GLY A 89 14.11 30.35 3.81
CA GLY A 89 14.82 30.32 5.10
C GLY A 89 15.87 29.22 5.24
N ALA A 90 16.35 28.64 4.14
CA ALA A 90 17.43 27.67 4.20
C ALA A 90 18.72 28.32 4.73
N ASP A 91 19.43 27.61 5.62
CA ASP A 91 20.67 28.11 6.17
C ASP A 91 21.87 27.98 5.18
N LYS A 92 22.94 28.69 5.46
CA LYS A 92 24.16 28.69 4.64
C LYS A 92 24.79 27.29 4.48
N SER A 93 24.64 26.43 5.45
CA SER A 93 25.17 25.06 5.40
C SER A 93 24.37 24.23 4.40
N PHE A 94 23.05 24.36 4.44
CA PHE A 94 22.15 23.70 3.50
C PHE A 94 22.40 24.17 2.05
N ILE A 95 22.48 25.48 1.83
CA ILE A 95 22.78 26.07 0.51
C ILE A 95 24.11 25.54 -0.05
N LYS A 96 25.15 25.48 0.78
CA LYS A 96 26.44 24.91 0.39
C LYS A 96 26.34 23.43 -0.02
N GLN A 97 25.58 22.65 0.74
CA GLN A 97 25.35 21.24 0.42
C GLN A 97 24.52 21.08 -0.86
N ARG A 98 23.47 21.90 -1.03
CA ARG A 98 22.64 21.89 -2.23
C ARG A 98 23.46 22.21 -3.47
N THR A 99 24.30 23.24 -3.44
CA THR A 99 25.23 23.58 -4.53
C THR A 99 26.09 22.38 -4.93
N ALA A 100 26.73 21.73 -3.96
CA ALA A 100 27.58 20.57 -4.23
C ALA A 100 26.77 19.38 -4.81
N HIS A 101 25.51 19.20 -4.39
CA HIS A 101 24.63 18.17 -4.97
C HIS A 101 24.24 18.51 -6.41
N LEU A 102 23.90 19.76 -6.71
CA LEU A 102 23.56 20.23 -8.04
C LEU A 102 24.72 20.08 -9.04
N GLU A 103 25.94 20.43 -8.63
CA GLU A 103 27.15 20.23 -9.46
C GLU A 103 27.39 18.76 -9.80
N LYS A 104 27.26 17.86 -8.80
CA LYS A 104 27.37 16.42 -9.03
C LYS A 104 26.26 15.88 -9.91
N PHE A 105 25.06 16.39 -9.70
CA PHE A 105 23.88 16.02 -10.48
C PHE A 105 24.07 16.41 -11.94
N LEU A 106 24.42 17.66 -12.21
CA LEU A 106 24.64 18.14 -13.56
C LEU A 106 25.73 17.33 -14.28
N LYS A 107 26.87 17.14 -13.64
CA LYS A 107 27.94 16.29 -14.17
C LYS A 107 27.47 14.86 -14.50
N LYS A 108 26.56 14.32 -13.72
CA LYS A 108 26.01 12.98 -13.93
C LYS A 108 25.09 12.93 -15.14
N ILE A 109 24.13 13.87 -15.25
CA ILE A 109 23.12 13.85 -16.32
C ILE A 109 23.64 14.36 -17.66
N SER A 110 24.76 15.12 -17.69
CA SER A 110 25.44 15.54 -18.93
C SER A 110 26.15 14.39 -19.63
N VAL A 111 26.25 13.21 -19.00
CA VAL A 111 26.81 12.02 -19.62
C VAL A 111 25.68 11.06 -19.94
N LYS A 112 25.65 10.56 -21.19
CA LYS A 112 24.62 9.61 -21.59
C LYS A 112 24.62 8.36 -20.71
N LYS A 113 23.44 7.92 -20.30
CA LYS A 113 23.26 6.70 -19.51
C LYS A 113 23.63 5.48 -20.32
N GLU A 114 24.68 4.74 -19.92
CA GLU A 114 25.13 3.54 -20.65
C GLU A 114 24.07 2.44 -20.66
N LYS A 115 23.36 2.27 -19.54
CA LYS A 115 22.31 1.24 -19.38
C LYS A 115 21.01 1.90 -18.92
N PRO A 116 20.18 2.37 -19.85
CA PRO A 116 18.90 2.96 -19.53
C PRO A 116 18.01 1.97 -18.77
N LYS A 117 17.23 2.50 -17.83
CA LYS A 117 16.23 1.75 -17.09
C LYS A 117 15.09 1.36 -18.04
N LYS A 118 14.81 0.09 -18.12
CA LYS A 118 13.71 -0.44 -18.94
C LYS A 118 12.40 -0.34 -18.19
N ARG A 119 11.29 -0.28 -18.94
CA ARG A 119 9.95 -0.43 -18.38
C ARG A 119 9.85 -1.76 -17.62
N VAL A 120 9.26 -1.69 -16.46
CA VAL A 120 8.94 -2.88 -15.66
C VAL A 120 7.45 -3.09 -15.82
N ALA A 121 7.05 -4.25 -16.30
CA ALA A 121 5.62 -4.57 -16.36
C ALA A 121 5.00 -4.34 -14.97
N PRO A 122 3.84 -3.65 -14.89
CA PRO A 122 3.18 -3.47 -13.62
C PRO A 122 2.95 -4.84 -13.00
N PRO A 123 3.19 -4.99 -11.71
CA PRO A 123 2.94 -6.25 -11.04
C PRO A 123 1.46 -6.56 -11.15
N ILE A 124 1.13 -7.77 -11.58
CA ILE A 124 -0.25 -8.24 -11.69
C ILE A 124 -0.70 -8.69 -10.30
N PRO A 125 -1.89 -8.26 -9.82
CA PRO A 125 -2.46 -8.80 -8.60
C PRO A 125 -2.50 -10.33 -8.67
N VAL A 126 -2.02 -10.98 -7.64
CA VAL A 126 -1.98 -12.44 -7.63
C VAL A 126 -3.32 -12.96 -7.15
N ASP A 127 -3.99 -13.76 -7.98
CA ASP A 127 -5.19 -14.49 -7.58
C ASP A 127 -4.78 -15.65 -6.64
N SER A 128 -5.24 -15.57 -5.40
CA SER A 128 -5.04 -16.60 -4.38
C SER A 128 -6.40 -17.19 -4.00
N LYS A 129 -6.41 -18.45 -3.55
CA LYS A 129 -7.62 -19.05 -2.94
C LYS A 129 -8.12 -18.27 -1.71
N TYR A 130 -7.29 -17.41 -1.15
CA TYR A 130 -7.64 -16.50 -0.04
C TYR A 130 -8.25 -15.17 -0.50
N ARG A 131 -8.66 -15.08 -1.76
CA ARG A 131 -9.29 -13.91 -2.38
C ARG A 131 -10.57 -13.47 -1.66
N ASN A 132 -11.06 -12.30 -2.02
CA ASN A 132 -12.31 -11.75 -1.48
C ASN A 132 -13.46 -12.77 -1.49
N GLY A 133 -14.21 -12.78 -0.41
CA GLY A 133 -15.28 -13.76 -0.17
C GLY A 133 -14.80 -15.09 0.42
N ALA A 134 -13.50 -15.40 0.43
CA ALA A 134 -13.01 -16.67 0.98
C ALA A 134 -13.36 -16.83 2.46
N VAL A 135 -13.96 -17.95 2.82
CA VAL A 135 -14.26 -18.33 4.20
C VAL A 135 -13.20 -19.32 4.67
N MET A 136 -12.47 -18.96 5.69
CA MET A 136 -11.35 -19.71 6.22
C MET A 136 -11.65 -20.19 7.64
N VAL A 137 -11.41 -21.46 7.88
CA VAL A 137 -11.55 -22.10 9.20
C VAL A 137 -10.17 -22.24 9.84
N PHE A 138 -10.11 -22.03 11.15
CA PHE A 138 -8.92 -22.20 11.98
C PHE A 138 -9.27 -22.79 13.35
N GLN A 139 -8.26 -23.13 14.16
CA GLN A 139 -8.46 -23.55 15.54
C GLN A 139 -7.92 -22.53 16.53
N TYR A 140 -8.73 -22.21 17.55
CA TYR A 140 -8.30 -21.46 18.73
C TYR A 140 -7.31 -22.27 19.59
N GLU A 141 -6.74 -21.63 20.61
CA GLU A 141 -5.84 -22.30 21.57
C GLU A 141 -6.49 -23.46 22.29
N ASP A 142 -7.79 -23.37 22.57
CA ASP A 142 -8.58 -24.43 23.20
C ASP A 142 -9.04 -25.55 22.26
N GLY A 143 -8.57 -25.55 21.02
CA GLY A 143 -8.86 -26.53 19.99
C GLY A 143 -10.22 -26.40 19.31
N ARG A 144 -11.08 -25.46 19.74
CA ARG A 144 -12.34 -25.16 19.05
C ARG A 144 -12.10 -24.43 17.75
N TYR A 145 -13.01 -24.61 16.82
CA TYR A 145 -12.92 -23.99 15.50
C TYR A 145 -13.52 -22.58 15.48
N GLY A 146 -12.85 -21.69 14.77
CA GLY A 146 -13.32 -20.36 14.39
C GLY A 146 -13.35 -20.20 12.88
N ALA A 147 -13.83 -19.05 12.41
CA ALA A 147 -13.83 -18.72 11.00
C ALA A 147 -13.47 -17.24 10.76
N LEU A 148 -12.73 -16.99 9.68
CA LEU A 148 -12.45 -15.69 9.09
C LEU A 148 -13.13 -15.60 7.72
N ILE A 149 -13.37 -14.36 7.26
CA ILE A 149 -13.87 -14.07 5.92
C ILE A 149 -12.92 -13.06 5.30
N ALA A 150 -12.41 -13.34 4.11
CA ALA A 150 -11.68 -12.38 3.30
C ALA A 150 -12.67 -11.33 2.77
N VAL A 151 -12.44 -10.06 3.05
CA VAL A 151 -13.41 -9.00 2.73
C VAL A 151 -12.87 -8.01 1.72
N ASP A 152 -11.56 -7.87 1.62
CA ASP A 152 -10.93 -6.95 0.69
C ASP A 152 -9.52 -7.40 0.35
N SER A 153 -9.07 -7.02 -0.86
CA SER A 153 -7.67 -7.14 -1.27
C SER A 153 -7.25 -5.86 -1.99
N LYS A 154 -6.19 -5.26 -1.51
CA LYS A 154 -5.60 -4.06 -2.14
C LYS A 154 -4.23 -4.38 -2.67
N PHE A 155 -3.99 -3.88 -3.87
CA PHE A 155 -2.67 -3.93 -4.49
C PHE A 155 -2.00 -2.57 -4.31
N TYR A 156 -0.91 -2.56 -3.56
CA TYR A 156 -0.15 -1.35 -3.28
C TYR A 156 1.34 -1.68 -3.21
N ASP A 157 2.18 -0.83 -3.76
CA ASP A 157 3.65 -0.98 -3.79
C ASP A 157 4.14 -2.40 -4.20
N LYS A 158 3.53 -2.95 -5.26
CA LYS A 158 3.84 -4.28 -5.83
C LYS A 158 3.47 -5.47 -4.93
N GLU A 159 2.66 -5.22 -3.93
CA GLU A 159 2.22 -6.24 -2.98
C GLU A 159 0.69 -6.27 -2.89
N THR A 160 0.11 -7.46 -2.75
CA THR A 160 -1.33 -7.61 -2.51
C THR A 160 -1.59 -7.80 -1.03
N PHE A 161 -2.41 -6.93 -0.47
CA PHE A 161 -2.87 -6.99 0.92
C PHE A 161 -4.23 -7.66 0.96
N TYR A 162 -4.42 -8.60 1.87
CA TYR A 162 -5.71 -9.22 2.11
C TYR A 162 -6.22 -8.82 3.48
N SER A 163 -7.47 -8.38 3.51
CA SER A 163 -8.16 -8.01 4.74
C SER A 163 -9.19 -9.07 5.12
N TYR A 164 -9.20 -9.47 6.38
CA TYR A 164 -10.09 -10.51 6.89
C TYR A 164 -10.85 -10.03 8.10
N VAL A 165 -12.11 -10.42 8.20
CA VAL A 165 -12.92 -10.25 9.42
C VAL A 165 -13.02 -11.55 10.17
N GLN A 166 -12.96 -11.50 11.49
CA GLN A 166 -13.17 -12.65 12.36
C GLN A 166 -14.65 -12.77 12.73
N THR A 167 -15.19 -13.99 12.62
CA THR A 167 -16.55 -14.28 13.08
C THR A 167 -16.58 -14.69 14.56
N ASP A 168 -17.77 -14.62 15.17
CA ASP A 168 -18.00 -15.07 16.54
C ASP A 168 -18.22 -16.59 16.64
N ILE A 169 -17.81 -17.34 15.64
CA ILE A 169 -17.83 -18.80 15.67
C ILE A 169 -16.77 -19.32 16.64
N LYS A 170 -17.22 -20.17 17.57
CA LYS A 170 -16.35 -20.96 18.44
C LYS A 170 -17.02 -22.31 18.76
N MET A 171 -16.75 -23.29 17.89
CA MET A 171 -17.46 -24.57 17.88
C MET A 171 -16.50 -25.76 18.12
N SER A 172 -17.01 -26.86 18.68
CA SER A 172 -16.23 -28.09 18.85
C SER A 172 -16.05 -28.87 17.54
N ARG A 173 -16.90 -28.61 16.54
CA ARG A 173 -16.80 -29.16 15.19
C ARG A 173 -16.36 -28.09 14.19
N LYS A 174 -15.87 -28.52 13.06
CA LYS A 174 -15.58 -27.64 11.93
C LYS A 174 -16.86 -26.98 11.43
N PRO A 175 -16.89 -25.64 11.30
CA PRO A 175 -18.06 -24.92 10.78
C PRO A 175 -18.26 -25.17 9.30
N SER A 176 -19.52 -25.11 8.88
CA SER A 176 -19.95 -25.04 7.50
C SER A 176 -20.14 -23.59 7.05
N ILE A 177 -20.30 -23.34 5.75
CA ILE A 177 -20.68 -22.02 5.22
C ILE A 177 -22.01 -21.53 5.84
N ASP A 178 -22.97 -22.41 6.09
CA ASP A 178 -24.24 -22.03 6.71
C ASP A 178 -24.08 -21.63 8.17
N ASP A 179 -23.12 -22.21 8.90
CA ASP A 179 -22.79 -21.76 10.25
C ASP A 179 -22.19 -20.35 10.20
N VAL A 180 -21.30 -20.10 9.23
CA VAL A 180 -20.66 -18.78 9.06
C VAL A 180 -21.68 -17.72 8.67
N ARG A 181 -22.63 -18.02 7.79
CA ARG A 181 -23.72 -17.08 7.42
C ARG A 181 -24.56 -16.64 8.61
N LYS A 182 -24.77 -17.50 9.59
CA LYS A 182 -25.53 -17.21 10.82
C LYS A 182 -24.71 -16.49 11.89
N ALA A 183 -23.40 -16.51 11.78
CA ALA A 183 -22.48 -15.87 12.72
C ALA A 183 -22.54 -14.33 12.60
N ARG A 184 -21.96 -13.68 13.59
CA ARG A 184 -21.69 -12.23 13.60
C ARG A 184 -20.20 -11.98 13.43
N ILE A 185 -19.85 -10.79 12.98
CA ILE A 185 -18.46 -10.36 12.91
C ILE A 185 -18.03 -9.86 14.29
N ILE A 186 -16.83 -10.21 14.68
CA ILE A 186 -16.17 -9.61 15.85
C ILE A 186 -15.71 -8.23 15.43
N ASP A 187 -16.35 -7.22 16.03
CA ASP A 187 -16.01 -5.83 15.81
C ASP A 187 -14.68 -5.52 16.55
N PRO A 188 -13.67 -5.03 15.87
CA PRO A 188 -12.48 -4.54 16.52
C PRO A 188 -12.84 -3.29 17.34
N SER A 189 -13.07 -3.42 18.61
CA SER A 189 -13.54 -2.38 19.55
C SER A 189 -12.61 -1.15 19.65
N PHE A 190 -11.65 -1.03 18.76
CA PHE A 190 -10.59 -0.04 18.83
C PHE A 190 -11.07 1.41 18.63
N HIS A 191 -12.27 1.62 18.05
CA HIS A 191 -12.70 2.97 17.66
C HIS A 191 -14.15 3.33 17.98
N SER A 192 -14.80 2.59 18.84
CA SER A 192 -16.24 2.75 19.12
C SER A 192 -16.65 4.14 19.61
N LYS A 193 -15.76 4.91 20.20
CA LYS A 193 -16.09 6.25 20.72
C LYS A 193 -15.99 7.38 19.70
N GLN A 194 -15.12 7.27 18.72
CA GLN A 194 -14.84 8.31 17.74
C GLN A 194 -15.71 8.21 16.48
N TYR A 195 -16.22 7.02 16.15
CA TYR A 195 -16.97 6.74 14.92
C TYR A 195 -18.45 6.40 15.13
N ASN A 196 -18.96 6.50 16.36
CA ASN A 196 -20.39 6.34 16.65
C ASN A 196 -21.31 7.41 16.00
N SER A 197 -20.74 8.37 15.29
CA SER A 197 -21.50 9.40 14.55
C SER A 197 -21.78 9.01 13.09
N PHE A 198 -21.17 7.97 12.55
CA PHE A 198 -21.40 7.54 11.18
C PHE A 198 -22.56 6.56 11.12
N ARG A 199 -23.68 7.00 10.56
CA ARG A 199 -24.93 6.25 10.44
C ARG A 199 -24.94 5.27 9.24
N ASP A 200 -23.90 5.23 8.42
CA ASP A 200 -23.84 4.35 7.25
C ASP A 200 -23.36 2.96 7.66
N PRO A 201 -24.15 1.91 7.46
CA PRO A 201 -23.73 0.52 7.70
C PRO A 201 -22.45 0.14 7.00
N ALA A 202 -22.15 0.70 5.83
CA ALA A 202 -20.91 0.48 5.09
C ALA A 202 -19.66 0.88 5.89
N TYR A 203 -19.75 1.88 6.73
CA TYR A 203 -18.66 2.28 7.63
C TYR A 203 -18.48 1.36 8.84
N TYR A 204 -19.50 0.64 9.26
CA TYR A 204 -19.41 -0.33 10.36
C TYR A 204 -18.50 -1.52 10.00
N TYR A 205 -18.30 -1.77 8.71
CA TYR A 205 -17.51 -2.91 8.20
C TYR A 205 -16.11 -2.52 7.75
N SER A 206 -15.78 -1.23 7.82
CA SER A 206 -14.45 -0.72 7.44
C SER A 206 -13.35 -1.02 8.47
N PHE A 207 -13.68 -1.67 9.58
CA PHE A 207 -12.71 -2.06 10.60
C PHE A 207 -12.39 -3.54 10.49
N VAL A 208 -11.55 -3.85 9.55
CA VAL A 208 -11.15 -5.20 9.24
C VAL A 208 -9.78 -5.47 9.79
N TYR A 209 -9.63 -6.58 10.46
CA TYR A 209 -8.31 -7.08 10.79
C TYR A 209 -7.65 -7.63 9.53
N CYS A 210 -6.57 -7.01 9.13
CA CYS A 210 -5.66 -7.68 8.24
C CYS A 210 -4.98 -8.83 8.96
N VAL A 211 -5.36 -10.04 8.60
CA VAL A 211 -4.38 -11.12 8.60
C VAL A 211 -3.65 -10.93 7.28
N SER A 212 -2.82 -9.92 7.20
CA SER A 212 -2.17 -9.60 5.94
C SER A 212 -0.95 -10.47 5.78
N GLY A 213 -0.99 -11.27 4.79
CA GLY A 213 0.23 -11.62 4.12
C GLY A 213 0.35 -10.68 2.92
N TYR A 214 1.45 -9.94 2.85
CA TYR A 214 1.82 -9.28 1.62
C TYR A 214 2.08 -10.36 0.56
N LEU A 215 1.31 -10.38 -0.50
CA LEU A 215 1.66 -11.16 -1.66
C LEU A 215 2.51 -10.30 -2.59
N LYS A 216 3.83 -10.45 -2.47
CA LYS A 216 4.70 -10.09 -3.60
C LYS A 216 4.28 -10.93 -4.78
N SER A 217 4.26 -10.35 -5.98
CA SER A 217 3.95 -11.04 -7.22
C SER A 217 4.75 -12.35 -7.42
N THR A 218 5.89 -12.49 -6.73
CA THR A 218 6.74 -13.69 -6.69
C THR A 218 6.52 -14.57 -5.45
N GLY A 219 5.64 -14.19 -4.52
CA GLY A 219 5.52 -14.80 -3.19
C GLY A 219 4.24 -15.61 -2.92
N THR A 220 3.34 -15.77 -3.92
CA THR A 220 2.05 -16.47 -3.76
C THR A 220 2.21 -17.83 -3.09
N LYS A 221 3.14 -18.66 -3.57
CA LYS A 221 3.37 -20.00 -3.00
C LYS A 221 3.80 -19.95 -1.55
N ARG A 222 4.57 -18.95 -1.16
CA ARG A 222 5.01 -18.80 0.23
C ARG A 222 3.85 -18.35 1.12
N PHE A 223 3.08 -17.35 0.68
CA PHE A 223 1.87 -16.89 1.36
C PHE A 223 0.88 -18.03 1.56
N GLU A 224 0.53 -18.78 0.50
CA GLU A 224 -0.38 -19.91 0.60
C GLU A 224 0.16 -20.99 1.52
N LYS A 225 1.45 -21.33 1.44
CA LYS A 225 2.06 -22.30 2.34
C LYS A 225 1.91 -21.92 3.82
N TYR A 226 2.08 -20.65 4.17
CA TYR A 226 1.91 -20.19 5.53
C TYR A 226 0.44 -20.25 5.95
N ASN A 227 -0.44 -19.70 5.13
CA ASN A 227 -1.87 -19.72 5.43
C ASN A 227 -2.43 -21.15 5.48
N ASP A 228 -2.06 -22.02 4.54
CA ASP A 228 -2.47 -23.44 4.52
C ASP A 228 -2.00 -24.22 5.74
N SER A 229 -0.99 -23.75 6.41
CA SER A 229 -0.53 -24.39 7.66
C SER A 229 -1.50 -24.20 8.82
N PHE A 230 -2.37 -23.17 8.74
CA PHE A 230 -3.27 -22.81 9.84
C PHE A 230 -4.72 -22.61 9.39
N PHE A 231 -4.96 -22.13 8.17
CA PHE A 231 -6.30 -21.91 7.64
C PHE A 231 -6.68 -22.95 6.60
N GLU A 232 -7.96 -23.27 6.58
CA GLU A 232 -8.57 -24.08 5.53
C GLU A 232 -9.72 -23.29 4.90
N VAL A 233 -9.66 -23.06 3.58
CA VAL A 233 -10.76 -22.43 2.84
C VAL A 233 -11.86 -23.47 2.66
N ILE A 234 -13.07 -23.16 3.17
CA ILE A 234 -14.24 -24.06 3.10
C ILE A 234 -15.29 -23.62 2.08
N GLY A 235 -15.13 -22.47 1.46
CA GLY A 235 -16.03 -21.93 0.43
C GLY A 235 -15.90 -20.42 0.31
N TYR A 236 -16.85 -19.82 -0.41
CA TYR A 236 -16.83 -18.39 -0.72
C TYR A 236 -18.21 -17.78 -0.46
N LEU A 237 -18.20 -16.56 0.03
CA LEU A 237 -19.30 -15.60 0.04
C LEU A 237 -19.14 -14.64 -1.16
N SER A 238 -20.01 -13.63 -1.23
CA SER A 238 -19.85 -12.53 -2.19
C SER A 238 -18.54 -11.77 -1.97
N ASP A 239 -18.09 -11.06 -2.98
CA ASP A 239 -17.04 -10.06 -2.82
C ASP A 239 -17.63 -8.83 -2.11
N TRP A 240 -17.04 -8.43 -0.97
CA TRP A 240 -17.52 -7.29 -0.21
C TRP A 240 -16.89 -5.97 -0.66
N GLY A 241 -15.96 -6.04 -1.63
CA GLY A 241 -15.35 -4.87 -2.25
C GLY A 241 -14.60 -3.95 -1.30
N ASP A 242 -14.48 -2.70 -1.66
CA ASP A 242 -13.74 -1.65 -0.94
C ASP A 242 -14.34 -1.27 0.43
N CYS A 243 -14.83 -2.24 1.19
CA CYS A 243 -15.41 -1.98 2.50
C CYS A 243 -14.38 -1.63 3.58
N CYS A 244 -13.11 -1.60 3.26
CA CYS A 244 -12.01 -1.46 4.20
C CYS A 244 -11.23 -0.17 3.95
N SER A 245 -11.52 0.86 4.72
CA SER A 245 -10.66 2.04 4.83
C SER A 245 -10.23 2.19 6.29
N GLY A 246 -8.95 2.11 6.60
CA GLY A 246 -8.44 2.35 7.95
C GLY A 246 -7.10 1.70 8.26
N THR A 247 -6.56 2.01 9.43
CA THR A 247 -5.33 1.41 9.96
C THR A 247 -5.64 0.06 10.56
N PHE A 248 -4.88 -0.96 10.22
CA PHE A 248 -5.14 -2.35 10.57
C PHE A 248 -4.07 -2.89 11.52
N ASP A 249 -4.50 -3.66 12.52
CA ASP A 249 -3.60 -4.56 13.22
C ASP A 249 -3.36 -5.77 12.33
N CYS A 250 -2.17 -5.89 11.80
CA CYS A 250 -1.78 -6.99 10.94
C CYS A 250 -1.11 -8.10 11.75
N PHE A 251 -1.41 -9.35 11.41
CA PHE A 251 -0.41 -10.38 11.60
C PHE A 251 0.74 -10.09 10.65
N ASP A 252 1.84 -9.65 11.17
CA ASP A 252 3.01 -9.35 10.36
C ASP A 252 3.67 -10.67 9.92
N TYR A 253 3.13 -11.21 8.84
CA TYR A 253 3.62 -12.41 8.19
C TYR A 253 5.11 -12.32 7.83
N TYR A 254 5.62 -11.12 7.52
CA TYR A 254 7.02 -10.95 7.17
C TYR A 254 7.97 -11.08 8.36
N ARG A 255 7.50 -10.84 9.57
CA ARG A 255 8.28 -11.01 10.78
C ARG A 255 8.34 -12.47 11.22
N GLN A 256 7.42 -13.29 10.73
CA GLN A 256 7.42 -14.71 11.07
C GLN A 256 8.52 -15.45 10.29
N LYS A 257 9.34 -16.22 10.98
CA LYS A 257 10.43 -16.97 10.36
C LYS A 257 9.94 -18.30 9.79
N THR A 258 8.99 -18.93 10.45
CA THR A 258 8.48 -20.28 10.13
C THR A 258 6.95 -20.31 10.11
N SER A 259 6.38 -21.38 9.52
CA SER A 259 4.94 -21.63 9.54
C SER A 259 4.42 -21.90 10.95
N ASP A 260 5.27 -22.45 11.83
CA ASP A 260 4.86 -22.77 13.21
C ASP A 260 4.82 -21.50 14.06
N GLU A 261 5.77 -20.59 13.91
CA GLU A 261 5.70 -19.25 14.52
C GLU A 261 4.43 -18.51 14.09
N PHE A 262 4.11 -18.56 12.80
CA PHE A 262 2.88 -17.95 12.27
C PHE A 262 1.63 -18.56 12.93
N LYS A 263 1.53 -19.89 13.02
CA LYS A 263 0.39 -20.58 13.67
C LYS A 263 0.21 -20.16 15.13
N ILE A 264 1.30 -20.09 15.89
CA ILE A 264 1.27 -19.70 17.30
C ILE A 264 0.75 -18.29 17.42
N THR A 265 1.36 -17.33 16.72
CA THR A 265 0.97 -15.92 16.76
C THR A 265 -0.47 -15.72 16.32
N ALA A 266 -0.89 -16.34 15.20
CA ALA A 266 -2.26 -16.24 14.71
C ALA A 266 -3.27 -16.79 15.72
N LYS A 267 -2.96 -17.93 16.33
CA LYS A 267 -3.82 -18.59 17.32
C LYS A 267 -4.04 -17.74 18.58
N GLU A 268 -2.96 -17.18 19.11
CA GLU A 268 -2.97 -16.30 20.27
C GLU A 268 -3.79 -15.03 19.99
N GLU A 269 -3.50 -14.35 18.89
CA GLU A 269 -4.18 -13.12 18.53
C GLU A 269 -5.67 -13.32 18.24
N LEU A 270 -6.04 -14.35 17.50
CA LEU A 270 -7.45 -14.65 17.21
C LEU A 270 -8.20 -15.05 18.49
N THR A 271 -7.55 -15.79 19.41
CA THR A 271 -8.13 -16.14 20.71
C THR A 271 -8.35 -14.89 21.56
N LYS A 272 -7.37 -14.02 21.65
CA LYS A 272 -7.46 -12.75 22.36
C LYS A 272 -8.60 -11.89 21.82
N ARG A 273 -8.66 -11.69 20.51
CA ARG A 273 -9.72 -10.91 19.85
C ARG A 273 -11.10 -11.46 20.10
N PHE A 274 -11.27 -12.79 20.03
CA PHE A 274 -12.54 -13.43 20.35
C PHE A 274 -13.02 -13.08 21.77
N ASN A 275 -12.11 -13.04 22.73
CA ASN A 275 -12.43 -12.84 24.13
C ASN A 275 -12.67 -11.36 24.49
N THR A 276 -12.03 -10.42 23.79
CA THR A 276 -11.99 -9.01 24.19
C THR A 276 -12.91 -8.09 23.38
N ASN A 277 -13.27 -8.46 22.13
CA ASN A 277 -13.99 -7.59 21.25
C ASN A 277 -15.52 -7.85 21.26
N VAL A 278 -16.28 -6.80 20.97
CA VAL A 278 -17.74 -6.87 20.81
C VAL A 278 -18.13 -7.54 19.50
N ARG A 279 -19.42 -7.86 19.34
CA ARG A 279 -19.97 -8.46 18.12
C ARG A 279 -20.84 -7.46 17.41
N THR A 280 -20.84 -7.51 16.08
CA THR A 280 -21.78 -6.72 15.29
C THR A 280 -23.22 -7.10 15.57
N LYS A 281 -24.15 -6.18 15.33
CA LYS A 281 -25.59 -6.46 15.49
C LYS A 281 -26.13 -7.33 14.35
N MET A 282 -25.53 -7.24 13.16
CA MET A 282 -25.95 -8.00 11.99
C MET A 282 -25.19 -9.30 11.85
N THR A 283 -25.83 -10.30 11.25
CA THR A 283 -25.19 -11.55 10.87
C THR A 283 -24.44 -11.38 9.57
N VAL A 284 -23.50 -12.29 9.32
CA VAL A 284 -22.75 -12.37 8.04
C VAL A 284 -23.68 -12.43 6.85
N ASP A 285 -24.75 -13.21 6.90
CA ASP A 285 -25.73 -13.33 5.80
C ASP A 285 -26.42 -12.00 5.44
N LYS A 286 -26.73 -11.18 6.44
CA LYS A 286 -27.33 -9.86 6.20
C LYS A 286 -26.31 -8.92 5.56
N ILE A 287 -25.08 -8.93 6.03
CA ILE A 287 -23.98 -8.13 5.50
C ILE A 287 -23.68 -8.54 4.05
N ASP A 288 -23.55 -9.85 3.79
CA ASP A 288 -23.27 -10.40 2.49
C ASP A 288 -24.34 -10.00 1.44
N LYS A 289 -25.62 -10.01 1.84
CA LYS A 289 -26.72 -9.54 1.00
C LYS A 289 -26.68 -8.06 0.70
N GLU A 290 -26.32 -7.23 1.67
CA GLU A 290 -26.20 -5.79 1.46
C GLU A 290 -25.07 -5.46 0.46
N PHE A 291 -23.94 -6.15 0.53
CA PHE A 291 -22.84 -5.98 -0.44
C PHE A 291 -23.20 -6.54 -1.82
N SER A 292 -23.84 -7.69 -1.89
CA SER A 292 -24.26 -8.29 -3.16
C SER A 292 -25.26 -7.44 -3.96
N CYS A 293 -26.00 -6.53 -3.31
CA CYS A 293 -26.94 -5.63 -3.97
C CYS A 293 -26.29 -4.33 -4.50
N ARG A 294 -24.99 -4.09 -4.21
CA ARG A 294 -24.28 -2.87 -4.63
C ARG A 294 -23.47 -3.07 -5.93
N ILE A 295 -23.36 -4.30 -6.39
CA ILE A 295 -22.74 -4.68 -7.68
C ILE A 295 -23.82 -4.78 -8.75
#